data_d0fdfb753be2ceafcf973bed07856b90
#
_entry.id   d0fdfb753be2ceafcf973bed07856b90
#
_cell.length_a   1.000
_cell.length_b   1.000
_cell.length_c   1.000
_cell.angle_alpha   90.00
_cell.angle_beta   90.00
_cell.angle_gamma   90.00
#
_symmetry.space_group_name_H-M   'P 1'
#
loop_
_entity.id
_entity.type
_entity.pdbx_description
1 polymer ?
#
loop_
_entity_poly.entity_id
_entity_poly.type
_entity_poly.pdbx_seq_one_letter_code
_entity_poly.pdbx_strand_id
1 'polypeptide(L)'
;MHSFRDNIRALPKPAWILFGGTFINRFGTFVIPFLILYLTRIGYSSAQAGLAVGAYGLGHLIASSAGGHLADRIGRRNTIVLSMFGSAASMLALSQARSYAPIVILTCITGALSELYRPASYALVGDLVGEEHRVTAFGIYRLAINLGFAAGPATAGFLADHSFTLLFIGDAATSIVYGFIALFALPHGLRTYVKTERTGEALRVAARDKPFILFLLATLCITTVDFQLGSTFALHVRAAGFPSRVYGLLVSTNGMLIVLFELGITQWTRRFHPRPMIALGYLLAGVGFALTGLAHTVPFLLATVVIWTLGEMVSSPVATAYAVQLAPEQYRGRYLGLVMMMWSLGMIIGPPAGTFAFEHNPAAVWFACGALGITSAALMMRRRS
;
A
#
# COMPACT_ATOMS: atom_id res chain seq x y z
N MET A 1 1.30 31.16 14.93
CA MET A 1 1.66 29.96 14.14
C MET A 1 3.01 29.49 14.62
N HIS A 2 3.08 28.30 15.25
CA HIS A 2 4.35 27.70 15.63
C HIS A 2 5.19 27.39 14.39
N SER A 3 6.51 27.64 14.47
CA SER A 3 7.43 27.27 13.38
C SER A 3 7.40 25.74 13.19
N PHE A 4 7.62 25.26 11.96
CA PHE A 4 7.75 23.82 11.68
C PHE A 4 8.79 23.14 12.59
N ARG A 5 9.88 23.84 12.90
CA ARG A 5 10.91 23.35 13.85
C ARG A 5 10.38 23.20 15.29
N ASP A 6 9.52 24.11 15.72
CA ASP A 6 8.94 24.04 17.06
C ASP A 6 7.95 22.87 17.18
N ASN A 7 7.15 22.64 16.15
CA ASN A 7 6.24 21.50 16.08
C ASN A 7 7.00 20.15 16.12
N ILE A 8 8.15 20.05 15.45
CA ILE A 8 9.00 18.83 15.49
C ILE A 8 9.58 18.63 16.89
N ARG A 9 10.07 19.68 17.54
CA ARG A 9 10.65 19.60 18.89
C ARG A 9 9.63 19.29 19.97
N ALA A 10 8.37 19.63 19.75
CA ALA A 10 7.26 19.35 20.67
C ALA A 10 6.80 17.88 20.64
N LEU A 11 7.26 17.08 19.66
CA LEU A 11 6.84 15.67 19.56
C LEU A 11 7.48 14.84 20.68
N PRO A 12 6.67 14.06 21.43
CA PRO A 12 7.15 13.24 22.54
C PRO A 12 8.02 12.07 22.06
N LYS A 13 8.96 11.62 22.89
CA LYS A 13 9.84 10.48 22.60
C LYS A 13 9.11 9.23 22.09
N PRO A 14 7.95 8.80 22.67
CA PRO A 14 7.21 7.65 22.16
C PRO A 14 6.75 7.80 20.70
N ALA A 15 6.46 9.01 20.21
CA ALA A 15 6.12 9.23 18.81
C ALA A 15 7.30 8.94 17.88
N TRP A 16 8.51 9.38 18.25
CA TRP A 16 9.73 9.08 17.51
C TRP A 16 10.07 7.59 17.48
N ILE A 17 9.84 6.90 18.61
CA ILE A 17 10.01 5.45 18.70
C ILE A 17 9.02 4.74 17.76
N LEU A 18 7.76 5.18 17.74
CA LEU A 18 6.74 4.65 16.83
C LEU A 18 7.13 4.87 15.35
N PHE A 19 7.64 6.06 15.01
CA PHE A 19 8.07 6.38 13.64
C PHE A 19 9.27 5.54 13.22
N GLY A 20 10.27 5.38 14.10
CA GLY A 20 11.43 4.54 13.86
C GLY A 20 11.06 3.06 13.70
N GLY A 21 10.19 2.53 14.56
CA GLY A 21 9.67 1.17 14.43
C GLY A 21 8.90 0.95 13.14
N THR A 22 8.05 1.91 12.76
CA THR A 22 7.30 1.87 11.48
C THR A 22 8.26 1.89 10.28
N PHE A 23 9.30 2.72 10.31
CA PHE A 23 10.34 2.73 9.27
C PHE A 23 11.01 1.35 9.16
N ILE A 24 11.45 0.75 10.28
CA ILE A 24 12.09 -0.57 10.29
C ILE A 24 11.18 -1.64 9.69
N ASN A 25 9.90 -1.65 10.06
CA ASN A 25 8.94 -2.60 9.51
C ASN A 25 8.71 -2.38 8.01
N ARG A 26 8.56 -1.14 7.55
CA ARG A 26 8.36 -0.84 6.13
C ARG A 26 9.60 -1.07 5.29
N PHE A 27 10.78 -0.79 5.83
CA PHE A 27 12.04 -1.17 5.21
C PHE A 27 12.14 -2.69 5.04
N GLY A 28 11.73 -3.45 6.06
CA GLY A 28 11.80 -4.91 6.07
C GLY A 28 10.69 -5.62 5.30
N THR A 29 9.76 -4.93 4.65
CA THR A 29 8.74 -5.57 3.80
C THR A 29 9.39 -6.11 2.52
N PHE A 30 10.17 -7.18 2.65
CA PHE A 30 11.00 -7.73 1.58
C PHE A 30 10.27 -8.79 0.76
N VAL A 31 9.45 -9.63 1.40
CA VAL A 31 8.90 -10.84 0.77
C VAL A 31 7.79 -10.49 -0.22
N ILE A 32 6.82 -9.66 0.17
CA ILE A 32 5.61 -9.45 -0.63
C ILE A 32 5.88 -8.90 -2.04
N PRO A 33 6.75 -7.90 -2.25
CA PRO A 33 7.08 -7.42 -3.59
C PRO A 33 7.76 -8.49 -4.47
N PHE A 34 8.44 -9.46 -3.84
CA PHE A 34 9.20 -10.51 -4.52
C PHE A 34 8.52 -11.89 -4.48
N LEU A 35 7.36 -12.03 -3.84
CA LEU A 35 6.68 -13.31 -3.63
C LEU A 35 6.38 -14.01 -4.96
N ILE A 36 5.96 -13.27 -5.98
CA ILE A 36 5.72 -13.82 -7.32
C ILE A 36 6.99 -14.41 -7.93
N LEU A 37 8.12 -13.70 -7.82
CA LEU A 37 9.40 -14.19 -8.31
C LEU A 37 9.86 -15.45 -7.57
N TYR A 38 9.64 -15.50 -6.24
CA TYR A 38 9.91 -16.67 -5.43
C TYR A 38 9.07 -17.88 -5.86
N LEU A 39 7.75 -17.72 -5.95
CA LEU A 39 6.83 -18.80 -6.27
C LEU A 39 7.06 -19.35 -7.68
N THR A 40 7.30 -18.49 -8.65
CA THR A 40 7.62 -18.94 -10.01
C THR A 40 9.00 -19.61 -10.09
N ARG A 41 9.96 -19.24 -9.24
CA ARG A 41 11.26 -19.91 -9.16
C ARG A 41 11.16 -21.33 -8.60
N ILE A 42 10.25 -21.58 -7.64
CA ILE A 42 10.04 -22.92 -7.06
C ILE A 42 9.05 -23.78 -7.88
N GLY A 43 8.64 -23.33 -9.07
CA GLY A 43 7.92 -24.14 -10.05
C GLY A 43 6.41 -23.89 -10.15
N TYR A 44 5.85 -22.91 -9.42
CA TYR A 44 4.45 -22.53 -9.60
C TYR A 44 4.24 -21.64 -10.83
N SER A 45 3.07 -21.74 -11.47
CA SER A 45 2.73 -20.87 -12.60
C SER A 45 2.58 -19.41 -12.16
N SER A 46 2.66 -18.48 -13.11
CA SER A 46 2.45 -17.06 -12.83
C SER A 46 1.05 -16.80 -12.28
N ALA A 47 0.03 -17.48 -12.80
CA ALA A 47 -1.34 -17.40 -12.31
C ALA A 47 -1.48 -17.89 -10.86
N GLN A 48 -0.85 -19.03 -10.52
CA GLN A 48 -0.81 -19.53 -9.15
C GLN A 48 -0.10 -18.55 -8.20
N ALA A 49 1.02 -18.00 -8.62
CA ALA A 49 1.73 -16.98 -7.84
C ALA A 49 0.91 -15.72 -7.61
N GLY A 50 0.18 -15.26 -8.64
CA GLY A 50 -0.74 -14.14 -8.55
C GLY A 50 -1.90 -14.38 -7.59
N LEU A 51 -2.50 -15.58 -7.61
CA LEU A 51 -3.55 -15.97 -6.65
C LEU A 51 -3.04 -15.95 -5.20
N ALA A 52 -1.80 -16.39 -4.96
CA ALA A 52 -1.19 -16.31 -3.64
C ALA A 52 -1.02 -14.85 -3.17
N VAL A 53 -0.58 -13.94 -4.06
CA VAL A 53 -0.51 -12.50 -3.73
C VAL A 53 -1.91 -11.89 -3.53
N GLY A 54 -2.91 -12.31 -4.32
CA GLY A 54 -4.31 -11.94 -4.09
C GLY A 54 -4.84 -12.38 -2.72
N ALA A 55 -4.41 -13.57 -2.25
CA ALA A 55 -4.75 -14.04 -0.90
C ALA A 55 -4.16 -13.15 0.21
N TYR A 56 -2.96 -12.55 0.01
CA TYR A 56 -2.46 -11.51 0.90
C TYR A 56 -3.41 -10.31 0.94
N GLY A 57 -3.93 -9.88 -0.21
CA GLY A 57 -4.93 -8.81 -0.30
C GLY A 57 -6.20 -9.12 0.48
N LEU A 58 -6.65 -10.38 0.48
CA LEU A 58 -7.79 -10.82 1.31
C LEU A 58 -7.47 -10.69 2.80
N GLY A 59 -6.29 -11.12 3.23
CA GLY A 59 -5.80 -10.92 4.60
C GLY A 59 -5.76 -9.44 5.00
N HIS A 60 -5.24 -8.58 4.12
CA HIS A 60 -5.23 -7.12 4.29
C HIS A 60 -6.65 -6.55 4.49
N LEU A 61 -7.63 -7.00 3.72
CA LEU A 61 -9.02 -6.58 3.84
C LEU A 61 -9.59 -6.97 5.22
N ILE A 62 -9.31 -8.18 5.70
CA ILE A 62 -9.70 -8.65 7.03
C ILE A 62 -9.05 -7.78 8.11
N ALA A 63 -7.75 -7.51 8.00
CA ALA A 63 -7.01 -6.70 8.94
C ALA A 63 -7.52 -5.26 9.03
N SER A 64 -7.85 -4.65 7.89
CA SER A 64 -8.35 -3.27 7.85
C SER A 64 -9.68 -3.10 8.57
N SER A 65 -10.53 -4.12 8.55
CA SER A 65 -11.83 -4.13 9.26
C SER A 65 -11.71 -4.53 10.73
N ALA A 66 -10.86 -5.51 11.04
CA ALA A 66 -10.72 -6.06 12.40
C ALA A 66 -9.71 -5.30 13.26
N GLY A 67 -8.69 -4.68 12.65
CA GLY A 67 -7.54 -4.09 13.35
C GLY A 67 -7.90 -2.92 14.24
N GLY A 68 -8.82 -2.05 13.83
CA GLY A 68 -9.33 -0.96 14.67
C GLY A 68 -10.06 -1.50 15.90
N HIS A 69 -10.92 -2.48 15.71
CA HIS A 69 -11.68 -3.12 16.80
C HIS A 69 -10.75 -3.82 17.80
N LEU A 70 -9.72 -4.49 17.29
CA LEU A 70 -8.73 -5.16 18.10
C LEU A 70 -7.89 -4.15 18.90
N ALA A 71 -7.48 -3.04 18.27
CA ALA A 71 -6.74 -1.96 18.92
C ALA A 71 -7.51 -1.32 20.08
N ASP A 72 -8.84 -1.20 19.93
CA ASP A 72 -9.70 -0.69 20.99
C ASP A 72 -9.89 -1.69 22.14
N ARG A 73 -9.93 -3.01 21.82
CA ARG A 73 -10.18 -4.07 22.80
C ARG A 73 -8.95 -4.44 23.63
N ILE A 74 -7.83 -4.73 22.99
CA ILE A 74 -6.59 -5.18 23.67
C ILE A 74 -5.57 -4.07 23.89
N GLY A 75 -5.81 -2.88 23.31
CA GLY A 75 -4.95 -1.70 23.37
C GLY A 75 -4.02 -1.60 22.14
N ARG A 76 -3.64 -0.34 21.81
CA ARG A 76 -2.87 -0.04 20.57
C ARG A 76 -1.52 -0.74 20.55
N ARG A 77 -0.74 -0.66 21.63
CA ARG A 77 0.56 -1.32 21.75
C ARG A 77 0.45 -2.84 21.57
N ASN A 78 -0.50 -3.47 22.24
CA ASN A 78 -0.64 -4.93 22.20
C ASN A 78 -1.05 -5.41 20.80
N THR A 79 -1.84 -4.62 20.08
CA THR A 79 -2.20 -4.90 18.68
C THR A 79 -0.98 -4.80 17.77
N ILE A 80 -0.11 -3.80 17.96
CA ILE A 80 1.15 -3.68 17.22
C ILE A 80 2.05 -4.89 17.51
N VAL A 81 2.22 -5.25 18.79
CA VAL A 81 3.04 -6.40 19.22
C VAL A 81 2.53 -7.70 18.61
N LEU A 82 1.21 -7.96 18.69
CA LEU A 82 0.58 -9.13 18.07
C LEU A 82 0.81 -9.16 16.56
N SER A 83 0.62 -8.02 15.89
CA SER A 83 0.85 -7.88 14.46
C SER A 83 2.30 -8.24 14.10
N MET A 84 3.27 -7.69 14.80
CA MET A 84 4.69 -7.85 14.47
C MET A 84 5.17 -9.29 14.72
N PHE A 85 4.92 -9.86 15.88
CA PHE A 85 5.34 -11.25 16.16
C PHE A 85 4.53 -12.27 15.35
N GLY A 86 3.23 -12.03 15.15
CA GLY A 86 2.39 -12.88 14.31
C GLY A 86 2.83 -12.85 12.84
N SER A 87 3.15 -11.67 12.30
CA SER A 87 3.70 -11.51 10.95
C SER A 87 5.03 -12.26 10.82
N ALA A 88 5.97 -12.08 11.75
CA ALA A 88 7.25 -12.78 11.73
C ALA A 88 7.06 -14.30 11.74
N ALA A 89 6.21 -14.82 12.63
CA ALA A 89 5.94 -16.26 12.71
C ALA A 89 5.31 -16.81 11.42
N SER A 90 4.31 -16.09 10.86
CA SER A 90 3.66 -16.50 9.61
C SER A 90 4.60 -16.42 8.42
N MET A 91 5.51 -15.44 8.39
CA MET A 91 6.52 -15.28 7.35
C MET A 91 7.54 -16.42 7.38
N LEU A 92 8.01 -16.80 8.58
CA LEU A 92 8.90 -17.96 8.75
C LEU A 92 8.19 -19.26 8.39
N ALA A 93 6.92 -19.43 8.76
CA ALA A 93 6.12 -20.59 8.35
C ALA A 93 5.96 -20.66 6.82
N LEU A 94 5.69 -19.51 6.18
CA LEU A 94 5.57 -19.40 4.72
C LEU A 94 6.88 -19.82 4.02
N SER A 95 8.03 -19.48 4.58
CA SER A 95 9.34 -19.88 4.03
C SER A 95 9.55 -21.41 3.98
N GLN A 96 8.86 -22.15 4.86
CA GLN A 96 8.93 -23.61 4.93
C GLN A 96 7.85 -24.32 4.10
N ALA A 97 6.82 -23.60 3.68
CA ALA A 97 5.71 -24.17 2.91
C ALA A 97 6.19 -24.62 1.51
N ARG A 98 5.85 -25.86 1.14
CA ARG A 98 6.26 -26.47 -0.14
C ARG A 98 5.08 -26.80 -1.04
N SER A 99 3.89 -26.97 -0.48
CA SER A 99 2.65 -27.25 -1.23
C SER A 99 1.81 -25.98 -1.36
N TYR A 100 1.03 -25.92 -2.43
CA TYR A 100 0.33 -24.70 -2.84
C TYR A 100 -0.73 -24.21 -1.82
N ALA A 101 -1.53 -25.14 -1.30
CA ALA A 101 -2.61 -24.75 -0.36
C ALA A 101 -2.08 -24.10 0.93
N PRO A 102 -1.06 -24.66 1.65
CA PRO A 102 -0.41 -23.97 2.75
C PRO A 102 0.20 -22.62 2.37
N ILE A 103 0.80 -22.48 1.19
CA ILE A 103 1.35 -21.19 0.71
C ILE A 103 0.24 -20.15 0.65
N VAL A 104 -0.89 -20.46 0.00
CA VAL A 104 -2.03 -19.52 -0.14
C VAL A 104 -2.61 -19.14 1.22
N ILE A 105 -2.82 -20.13 2.11
CA ILE A 105 -3.36 -19.92 3.45
C ILE A 105 -2.41 -19.07 4.29
N LEU A 106 -1.13 -19.40 4.32
CA LEU A 106 -0.12 -18.65 5.09
C LEU A 106 0.07 -17.25 4.53
N THR A 107 -0.01 -17.05 3.22
CA THR A 107 0.04 -15.72 2.62
C THR A 107 -1.16 -14.87 3.03
N CYS A 108 -2.36 -15.44 3.08
CA CYS A 108 -3.54 -14.76 3.59
C CYS A 108 -3.39 -14.39 5.08
N ILE A 109 -2.94 -15.32 5.91
CA ILE A 109 -2.67 -15.10 7.34
C ILE A 109 -1.60 -14.02 7.51
N THR A 110 -0.53 -14.05 6.73
CA THR A 110 0.51 -13.02 6.74
C THR A 110 -0.07 -11.66 6.39
N GLY A 111 -0.90 -11.56 5.34
CA GLY A 111 -1.58 -10.33 4.98
C GLY A 111 -2.46 -9.78 6.11
N ALA A 112 -3.17 -10.65 6.81
CA ALA A 112 -3.98 -10.25 7.97
C ALA A 112 -3.10 -9.77 9.12
N LEU A 113 -2.09 -10.54 9.51
CA LEU A 113 -1.26 -10.21 10.66
C LEU A 113 -0.36 -9.01 10.43
N SER A 114 0.26 -8.88 9.25
CA SER A 114 1.19 -7.78 8.95
C SER A 114 0.53 -6.41 8.84
N GLU A 115 -0.76 -6.33 8.59
CA GLU A 115 -1.48 -5.07 8.40
C GLU A 115 -2.31 -4.62 9.63
N LEU A 116 -2.48 -5.51 10.63
CA LEU A 116 -3.21 -5.17 11.87
C LEU A 116 -2.60 -3.97 12.62
N TYR A 117 -1.28 -3.76 12.54
CA TYR A 117 -0.62 -2.68 13.25
C TYR A 117 -1.00 -1.30 12.71
N ARG A 118 -1.40 -1.18 11.44
CA ARG A 118 -1.65 0.14 10.81
C ARG A 118 -2.71 0.96 11.54
N PRO A 119 -3.96 0.48 11.71
CA PRO A 119 -4.96 1.25 12.44
C PRO A 119 -4.55 1.52 13.89
N ALA A 120 -3.87 0.56 14.56
CA ALA A 120 -3.36 0.74 15.90
C ALA A 120 -2.28 1.82 16.00
N SER A 121 -1.35 1.87 15.02
CA SER A 121 -0.30 2.90 14.97
C SER A 121 -0.87 4.28 14.67
N TYR A 122 -1.82 4.41 13.73
CA TYR A 122 -2.49 5.69 13.46
C TYR A 122 -3.22 6.21 14.72
N ALA A 123 -3.95 5.33 15.42
CA ALA A 123 -4.61 5.70 16.66
C ALA A 123 -3.60 6.11 17.75
N LEU A 124 -2.48 5.39 17.87
CA LEU A 124 -1.42 5.70 18.85
C LEU A 124 -0.76 7.05 18.57
N VAL A 125 -0.52 7.43 17.30
CA VAL A 125 -0.07 8.79 16.96
C VAL A 125 -1.05 9.83 17.48
N GLY A 126 -2.35 9.62 17.28
CA GLY A 126 -3.40 10.52 17.78
C GLY A 126 -3.46 10.62 19.30
N ASP A 127 -3.16 9.50 20.02
CA ASP A 127 -3.14 9.48 21.50
C ASP A 127 -1.89 10.17 22.08
N LEU A 128 -0.76 10.10 21.38
CA LEU A 128 0.54 10.60 21.85
C LEU A 128 0.72 12.10 21.64
N VAL A 129 0.01 12.70 20.66
CA VAL A 129 0.29 14.05 20.18
C VAL A 129 -0.93 14.94 20.31
N GLY A 130 -0.76 16.12 20.91
CA GLY A 130 -1.81 17.15 21.04
C GLY A 130 -2.33 17.60 19.67
N GLU A 131 -3.57 18.09 19.64
CA GLU A 131 -4.28 18.45 18.39
C GLU A 131 -3.49 19.40 17.48
N GLU A 132 -2.80 20.38 18.10
CA GLU A 132 -1.98 21.39 17.42
C GLU A 132 -0.78 20.81 16.64
N HIS A 133 -0.25 19.65 17.06
CA HIS A 133 0.92 19.02 16.45
C HIS A 133 0.59 17.79 15.61
N ARG A 134 -0.69 17.34 15.59
CA ARG A 134 -1.13 16.11 14.88
C ARG A 134 -0.77 16.11 13.41
N VAL A 135 -0.96 17.24 12.71
CA VAL A 135 -0.65 17.34 11.28
C VAL A 135 0.83 17.06 11.01
N THR A 136 1.72 17.62 11.83
CA THR A 136 3.17 17.40 11.74
C THR A 136 3.52 15.94 12.06
N ALA A 137 2.92 15.37 13.12
CA ALA A 137 3.16 13.99 13.53
C ALA A 137 2.75 12.97 12.44
N PHE A 138 1.55 13.12 11.85
CA PHE A 138 1.12 12.27 10.75
C PHE A 138 1.97 12.46 9.49
N GLY A 139 2.45 13.67 9.23
CA GLY A 139 3.39 13.93 8.13
C GLY A 139 4.70 13.17 8.29
N ILE A 140 5.29 13.19 9.51
CA ILE A 140 6.54 12.46 9.80
C ILE A 140 6.29 10.94 9.81
N TYR A 141 5.16 10.47 10.35
CA TYR A 141 4.77 9.07 10.31
C TYR A 141 4.67 8.56 8.86
N ARG A 142 4.04 9.33 7.97
CA ARG A 142 3.96 9.02 6.53
C ARG A 142 5.33 9.04 5.87
N LEU A 143 6.19 9.99 6.23
CA LEU A 143 7.57 10.04 5.74
C LEU A 143 8.34 8.77 6.13
N ALA A 144 8.20 8.29 7.37
CA ALA A 144 8.82 7.04 7.81
C ALA A 144 8.36 5.83 6.98
N ILE A 145 7.06 5.73 6.66
CA ILE A 145 6.51 4.70 5.77
C ILE A 145 7.16 4.77 4.38
N ASN A 146 7.16 5.96 3.77
CA ASN A 146 7.64 6.15 2.41
C ASN A 146 9.16 5.94 2.29
N LEU A 147 9.95 6.38 3.29
CA LEU A 147 11.38 6.12 3.35
C LEU A 147 11.69 4.62 3.46
N GLY A 148 10.92 3.89 4.29
CA GLY A 148 11.04 2.45 4.39
C GLY A 148 10.76 1.77 3.05
N PHE A 149 9.66 2.15 2.39
CA PHE A 149 9.31 1.64 1.07
C PHE A 149 10.29 2.05 -0.04
N ALA A 150 10.94 3.22 0.08
CA ALA A 150 11.96 3.64 -0.87
C ALA A 150 13.25 2.81 -0.77
N ALA A 151 13.66 2.39 0.43
CA ALA A 151 14.91 1.65 0.65
C ALA A 151 14.74 0.12 0.63
N GLY A 152 13.57 -0.37 1.09
CA GLY A 152 13.30 -1.80 1.26
C GLY A 152 13.43 -2.63 -0.01
N PRO A 153 12.72 -2.33 -1.10
CA PRO A 153 12.75 -3.11 -2.32
C PRO A 153 14.14 -3.19 -2.98
N ALA A 154 14.94 -2.12 -2.94
CA ALA A 154 16.32 -2.18 -3.43
C ALA A 154 17.13 -3.21 -2.62
N THR A 155 17.08 -3.13 -1.28
CA THR A 155 17.75 -4.11 -0.41
C THR A 155 17.24 -5.52 -0.68
N ALA A 156 15.92 -5.70 -0.77
CA ALA A 156 15.30 -7.00 -1.08
C ALA A 156 15.77 -7.56 -2.43
N GLY A 157 15.93 -6.73 -3.45
CA GLY A 157 16.42 -7.15 -4.76
C GLY A 157 17.83 -7.71 -4.72
N PHE A 158 18.74 -7.08 -3.98
CA PHE A 158 20.09 -7.59 -3.77
C PHE A 158 20.10 -8.90 -2.96
N LEU A 159 19.28 -8.99 -1.92
CA LEU A 159 19.13 -10.22 -1.14
C LEU A 159 18.55 -11.36 -2.00
N ALA A 160 17.54 -11.10 -2.83
CA ALA A 160 16.89 -12.08 -3.69
C ALA A 160 17.82 -12.67 -4.75
N ASP A 161 18.77 -11.89 -5.25
CA ASP A 161 19.79 -12.38 -6.19
C ASP A 161 20.71 -13.44 -5.53
N HIS A 162 20.90 -13.37 -4.20
CA HIS A 162 21.67 -14.35 -3.45
C HIS A 162 20.80 -15.54 -3.00
N SER A 163 19.72 -15.25 -2.26
CA SER A 163 18.77 -16.26 -1.77
C SER A 163 17.45 -15.63 -1.37
N PHE A 164 16.34 -16.20 -1.84
CA PHE A 164 15.01 -15.80 -1.38
C PHE A 164 14.77 -16.08 0.11
N THR A 165 15.47 -17.05 0.69
CA THR A 165 15.39 -17.32 2.14
C THR A 165 15.82 -16.11 2.96
N LEU A 166 16.78 -15.31 2.47
CA LEU A 166 17.21 -14.08 3.13
C LEU A 166 16.09 -13.04 3.20
N LEU A 167 15.16 -13.01 2.22
CA LEU A 167 14.00 -12.14 2.27
C LEU A 167 13.06 -12.48 3.43
N PHE A 168 12.78 -13.79 3.61
CA PHE A 168 11.91 -14.24 4.70
C PHE A 168 12.53 -14.00 6.07
N ILE A 169 13.84 -14.27 6.22
CA ILE A 169 14.57 -14.03 7.46
C ILE A 169 14.64 -12.53 7.76
N GLY A 170 14.97 -11.70 6.77
CA GLY A 170 15.06 -10.25 6.92
C GLY A 170 13.74 -9.61 7.29
N ASP A 171 12.64 -10.00 6.62
CA ASP A 171 11.29 -9.54 6.91
C ASP A 171 10.85 -9.94 8.33
N ALA A 172 11.05 -11.22 8.70
CA ALA A 172 10.78 -11.68 10.06
C ALA A 172 11.63 -10.96 11.09
N ALA A 173 12.94 -10.76 10.84
CA ALA A 173 13.84 -10.08 11.77
C ALA A 173 13.42 -8.62 12.02
N THR A 174 13.12 -7.86 10.97
CA THR A 174 12.65 -6.47 11.12
C THR A 174 11.31 -6.39 11.86
N SER A 175 10.39 -7.32 11.59
CA SER A 175 9.13 -7.44 12.32
C SER A 175 9.36 -7.78 13.80
N ILE A 176 10.26 -8.71 14.13
CA ILE A 176 10.63 -9.06 15.50
C ILE A 176 11.24 -7.84 16.22
N VAL A 177 12.18 -7.14 15.57
CA VAL A 177 12.82 -5.93 16.14
C VAL A 177 11.76 -4.88 16.45
N TYR A 178 10.85 -4.60 15.52
CA TYR A 178 9.78 -3.66 15.81
C TYR A 178 8.81 -4.18 16.88
N GLY A 179 8.53 -5.47 16.93
CA GLY A 179 7.73 -6.11 17.97
C GLY A 179 8.33 -5.87 19.37
N PHE A 180 9.64 -6.04 19.53
CA PHE A 180 10.33 -5.75 20.79
C PHE A 180 10.35 -4.24 21.11
N ILE A 181 10.63 -3.38 20.13
CA ILE A 181 10.53 -1.92 20.32
C ILE A 181 9.13 -1.54 20.80
N ALA A 182 8.09 -2.08 20.18
CA ALA A 182 6.71 -1.81 20.59
C ALA A 182 6.42 -2.32 22.00
N LEU A 183 6.88 -3.52 22.33
CA LEU A 183 6.64 -4.16 23.63
C LEU A 183 7.26 -3.38 24.80
N PHE A 184 8.50 -2.92 24.64
CA PHE A 184 9.26 -2.33 25.74
C PHE A 184 9.27 -0.80 25.75
N ALA A 185 9.10 -0.15 24.60
CA ALA A 185 9.31 1.29 24.47
C ALA A 185 8.05 2.09 24.11
N LEU A 186 6.95 1.45 23.66
CA LEU A 186 5.71 2.14 23.41
C LEU A 186 4.74 2.08 24.60
N PRO A 187 3.99 3.17 24.89
CA PRO A 187 2.95 3.15 25.92
C PRO A 187 1.74 2.35 25.42
N HIS A 188 0.88 1.90 26.36
CA HIS A 188 -0.30 1.09 26.02
C HIS A 188 -1.30 1.80 25.10
N GLY A 189 -1.31 3.15 25.12
CA GLY A 189 -2.30 3.97 24.43
C GLY A 189 -3.66 3.96 25.13
N LEU A 190 -4.59 4.78 24.65
CA LEU A 190 -5.93 4.83 25.19
C LEU A 190 -6.74 3.59 24.76
N ARG A 191 -7.58 3.08 25.65
CA ARG A 191 -8.62 2.10 25.32
C ARG A 191 -9.94 2.85 25.24
N THR A 192 -10.31 3.28 24.06
CA THR A 192 -11.54 4.06 23.87
C THR A 192 -12.54 3.21 23.12
N TYR A 193 -13.59 2.77 23.79
CA TYR A 193 -14.71 2.11 23.13
C TYR A 193 -15.54 3.19 22.42
N VAL A 194 -15.30 3.39 21.14
CA VAL A 194 -16.16 4.24 20.31
C VAL A 194 -17.41 3.43 19.94
N LYS A 195 -18.57 3.89 20.45
CA LYS A 195 -19.86 3.31 20.08
C LYS A 195 -20.01 3.34 18.57
N THR A 196 -20.12 2.17 17.96
CA THR A 196 -20.22 2.02 16.50
C THR A 196 -21.50 2.70 16.02
N GLU A 197 -21.37 3.84 15.34
CA GLU A 197 -22.50 4.52 14.69
C GLU A 197 -23.13 3.60 13.63
N ARG A 198 -24.40 3.85 13.28
CA ARG A 198 -25.23 3.05 12.36
C ARG A 198 -24.56 2.87 10.98
N THR A 199 -23.72 1.86 10.86
CA THR A 199 -22.98 1.51 9.62
C THR A 199 -23.89 1.34 8.41
N GLY A 200 -25.07 0.77 8.62
CA GLY A 200 -26.03 0.51 7.53
C GLY A 200 -26.61 1.78 6.90
N GLU A 201 -26.76 2.87 7.68
CA GLU A 201 -27.26 4.14 7.17
C GLU A 201 -26.19 4.85 6.31
N ALA A 202 -24.94 4.89 6.78
CA ALA A 202 -23.83 5.42 6.02
C ALA A 202 -23.61 4.72 4.67
N LEU A 203 -23.72 3.38 4.65
CA LEU A 203 -23.64 2.61 3.41
C LEU A 203 -24.79 2.92 2.45
N ARG A 204 -26.00 3.10 2.97
CA ARG A 204 -27.17 3.48 2.14
C ARG A 204 -27.02 4.87 1.54
N VAL A 205 -26.46 5.84 2.30
CA VAL A 205 -26.19 7.18 1.81
C VAL A 205 -25.10 7.11 0.73
N ALA A 206 -23.97 6.44 0.98
CA ALA A 206 -22.89 6.27 0.02
C ALA A 206 -23.34 5.55 -1.27
N ALA A 207 -24.22 4.55 -1.18
CA ALA A 207 -24.78 3.83 -2.32
C ALA A 207 -25.72 4.68 -3.21
N ARG A 208 -26.19 5.82 -2.72
CA ARG A 208 -27.02 6.78 -3.48
C ARG A 208 -26.21 7.97 -4.00
N ASP A 209 -25.00 8.15 -3.56
CA ASP A 209 -24.10 9.23 -3.98
C ASP A 209 -23.41 8.85 -5.30
N LYS A 210 -24.05 9.17 -6.43
CA LYS A 210 -23.54 8.86 -7.78
C LYS A 210 -22.10 9.35 -8.01
N PRO A 211 -21.72 10.62 -7.67
CA PRO A 211 -20.35 11.08 -7.77
C PRO A 211 -19.35 10.20 -6.99
N PHE A 212 -19.72 9.78 -5.78
CA PHE A 212 -18.87 8.93 -4.96
C PHE A 212 -18.74 7.51 -5.52
N ILE A 213 -19.84 6.93 -6.06
CA ILE A 213 -19.78 5.61 -6.72
C ILE A 213 -18.85 5.65 -7.94
N LEU A 214 -18.95 6.67 -8.79
CA LEU A 214 -18.07 6.84 -9.95
C LEU A 214 -16.61 6.96 -9.52
N PHE A 215 -16.35 7.69 -8.44
CA PHE A 215 -15.03 7.80 -7.86
C PHE A 215 -14.53 6.46 -7.30
N LEU A 216 -15.36 5.68 -6.60
CA LEU A 216 -15.00 4.34 -6.12
C LEU A 216 -14.66 3.38 -7.27
N LEU A 217 -15.45 3.39 -8.35
CA LEU A 217 -15.18 2.57 -9.53
C LEU A 217 -13.88 2.99 -10.23
N ALA A 218 -13.65 4.29 -10.38
CA ALA A 218 -12.39 4.81 -10.92
C ALA A 218 -11.19 4.41 -10.04
N THR A 219 -11.35 4.49 -8.72
CA THR A 219 -10.32 4.06 -7.76
C THR A 219 -10.06 2.56 -7.85
N LEU A 220 -11.09 1.72 -7.98
CA LEU A 220 -10.90 0.27 -8.15
C LEU A 220 -10.14 -0.06 -9.43
N CYS A 221 -10.48 0.59 -10.56
CA CYS A 221 -9.78 0.39 -11.81
C CYS A 221 -8.30 0.75 -11.68
N ILE A 222 -7.97 1.93 -11.11
CA ILE A 222 -6.58 2.35 -11.01
C ILE A 222 -5.79 1.54 -9.98
N THR A 223 -6.37 1.16 -8.85
CA THR A 223 -5.67 0.32 -7.87
C THR A 223 -5.38 -1.07 -8.41
N THR A 224 -6.24 -1.61 -9.29
CA THR A 224 -5.97 -2.86 -10.03
C THR A 224 -4.73 -2.72 -10.93
N VAL A 225 -4.50 -1.53 -11.51
CA VAL A 225 -3.28 -1.21 -12.28
C VAL A 225 -2.08 -1.07 -11.34
N ASP A 226 -2.21 -0.32 -10.25
CA ASP A 226 -1.12 -0.05 -9.31
C ASP A 226 -0.53 -1.34 -8.72
N PHE A 227 -1.39 -2.34 -8.42
CA PHE A 227 -0.92 -3.64 -7.91
C PHE A 227 -0.22 -4.52 -8.95
N GLN A 228 -0.13 -4.09 -10.22
CA GLN A 228 0.78 -4.73 -11.17
C GLN A 228 2.25 -4.46 -10.83
N LEU A 229 2.56 -3.41 -10.08
CA LEU A 229 3.91 -3.13 -9.58
C LEU A 229 4.52 -4.33 -8.83
N GLY A 230 3.78 -4.90 -7.88
CA GLY A 230 4.22 -6.05 -7.06
C GLY A 230 3.92 -7.41 -7.70
N SER A 231 3.48 -7.46 -8.94
CA SER A 231 3.06 -8.68 -9.62
C SER A 231 3.64 -8.82 -11.02
N THR A 232 2.90 -8.43 -12.05
CA THR A 232 3.32 -8.60 -13.44
C THR A 232 4.53 -7.77 -13.83
N PHE A 233 4.77 -6.62 -13.21
CA PHE A 233 5.97 -5.83 -13.45
C PHE A 233 7.24 -6.59 -13.04
N ALA A 234 7.22 -7.30 -11.92
CA ALA A 234 8.32 -8.16 -11.50
C ALA A 234 8.60 -9.27 -12.54
N LEU A 235 7.53 -9.91 -13.05
CA LEU A 235 7.65 -10.93 -14.09
C LEU A 235 8.17 -10.37 -15.41
N HIS A 236 7.73 -9.16 -15.79
CA HIS A 236 8.19 -8.48 -17.00
C HIS A 236 9.68 -8.16 -16.95
N VAL A 237 10.16 -7.59 -15.84
CA VAL A 237 11.59 -7.30 -15.62
C VAL A 237 12.43 -8.57 -15.71
N ARG A 238 11.95 -9.66 -15.10
CA ARG A 238 12.61 -10.97 -15.19
C ARG A 238 12.58 -11.56 -16.59
N ALA A 239 11.45 -11.47 -17.30
CA ALA A 239 11.31 -11.94 -18.68
C ALA A 239 12.21 -11.17 -19.65
N ALA A 240 12.49 -9.89 -19.39
CA ALA A 240 13.48 -9.08 -20.10
C ALA A 240 14.94 -9.46 -19.78
N GLY A 241 15.19 -10.50 -18.96
CA GLY A 241 16.52 -11.01 -18.62
C GLY A 241 17.23 -10.28 -17.48
N PHE A 242 16.57 -9.37 -16.78
CA PHE A 242 17.19 -8.62 -15.69
C PHE A 242 17.13 -9.37 -14.35
N PRO A 243 18.18 -9.24 -13.50
CA PRO A 243 18.21 -9.81 -12.16
C PRO A 243 17.23 -9.10 -11.21
N SER A 244 16.92 -9.75 -10.07
CA SER A 244 15.94 -9.25 -9.09
C SER A 244 16.32 -7.88 -8.52
N ARG A 245 17.62 -7.57 -8.42
CA ARG A 245 18.09 -6.24 -7.98
C ARG A 245 17.63 -5.10 -8.88
N VAL A 246 17.50 -5.33 -10.20
CA VAL A 246 16.99 -4.30 -11.13
C VAL A 246 15.53 -4.00 -10.82
N TYR A 247 14.69 -5.02 -10.64
CA TYR A 247 13.31 -4.84 -10.22
C TYR A 247 13.23 -4.08 -8.87
N GLY A 248 14.01 -4.50 -7.88
CA GLY A 248 14.06 -3.83 -6.58
C GLY A 248 14.45 -2.35 -6.67
N LEU A 249 15.45 -2.00 -7.50
CA LEU A 249 15.86 -0.63 -7.73
C LEU A 249 14.77 0.21 -8.44
N LEU A 250 14.07 -0.36 -9.42
CA LEU A 250 12.96 0.29 -10.09
C LEU A 250 11.81 0.59 -9.13
N VAL A 251 11.43 -0.35 -8.25
CA VAL A 251 10.42 -0.14 -7.20
C VAL A 251 10.87 0.90 -6.19
N SER A 252 12.13 0.85 -5.76
CA SER A 252 12.71 1.85 -4.85
C SER A 252 12.75 3.25 -5.46
N THR A 253 12.92 3.36 -6.79
CA THR A 253 12.86 4.65 -7.48
C THR A 253 11.48 5.28 -7.36
N ASN A 254 10.39 4.50 -7.45
CA ASN A 254 9.05 5.02 -7.17
C ASN A 254 8.97 5.64 -5.76
N GLY A 255 9.33 4.89 -4.73
CA GLY A 255 9.33 5.41 -3.36
C GLY A 255 10.21 6.64 -3.16
N MET A 256 11.38 6.68 -3.78
CA MET A 256 12.29 7.83 -3.70
C MET A 256 11.72 9.08 -4.37
N LEU A 257 11.11 8.94 -5.54
CA LEU A 257 10.44 10.05 -6.24
C LEU A 257 9.30 10.62 -5.39
N ILE A 258 8.51 9.77 -4.76
CA ILE A 258 7.43 10.19 -3.85
C ILE A 258 8.02 10.99 -2.68
N VAL A 259 9.05 10.47 -2.01
CA VAL A 259 9.70 11.16 -0.88
C VAL A 259 10.21 12.54 -1.27
N LEU A 260 10.82 12.66 -2.45
CA LEU A 260 11.46 13.90 -2.89
C LEU A 260 10.47 14.94 -3.44
N PHE A 261 9.46 14.52 -4.18
CA PHE A 261 8.67 15.43 -5.01
C PHE A 261 7.18 15.52 -4.64
N GLU A 262 6.62 14.57 -3.88
CA GLU A 262 5.17 14.53 -3.60
C GLU A 262 4.66 15.81 -2.94
N LEU A 263 5.40 16.39 -1.99
CA LEU A 263 4.98 17.61 -1.31
C LEU A 263 4.89 18.81 -2.26
N GLY A 264 5.86 18.96 -3.15
CA GLY A 264 5.87 20.04 -4.15
C GLY A 264 4.72 19.88 -5.15
N ILE A 265 4.53 18.66 -5.67
CA ILE A 265 3.44 18.34 -6.60
C ILE A 265 2.08 18.53 -5.93
N THR A 266 1.92 18.11 -4.68
CA THR A 266 0.67 18.29 -3.92
C THR A 266 0.34 19.78 -3.72
N GLN A 267 1.33 20.64 -3.45
CA GLN A 267 1.12 22.08 -3.34
C GLN A 267 0.68 22.70 -4.68
N TRP A 268 1.22 22.22 -5.78
CA TRP A 268 0.85 22.66 -7.12
C TRP A 268 -0.56 22.20 -7.49
N THR A 269 -0.91 20.91 -7.27
CA THR A 269 -2.22 20.32 -7.62
C THR A 269 -3.39 20.95 -6.85
N ARG A 270 -3.16 21.45 -5.62
CA ARG A 270 -4.19 22.16 -4.82
C ARG A 270 -4.76 23.41 -5.48
N ARG A 271 -4.09 23.96 -6.50
CA ARG A 271 -4.54 25.16 -7.25
C ARG A 271 -5.62 24.84 -8.29
N PHE A 272 -5.88 23.57 -8.54
CA PHE A 272 -6.77 23.09 -9.59
C PHE A 272 -7.97 22.34 -9.02
N HIS A 273 -9.02 22.19 -9.83
CA HIS A 273 -10.17 21.37 -9.45
C HIS A 273 -9.76 19.91 -9.24
N PRO A 274 -10.28 19.23 -8.17
CA PRO A 274 -9.86 17.88 -7.84
C PRO A 274 -10.08 16.86 -8.97
N ARG A 275 -11.25 16.86 -9.60
CA ARG A 275 -11.62 15.84 -10.60
C ARG A 275 -10.69 15.76 -11.81
N PRO A 276 -10.36 16.88 -12.50
CA PRO A 276 -9.37 16.84 -13.58
C PRO A 276 -7.98 16.39 -13.12
N MET A 277 -7.55 16.74 -11.91
CA MET A 277 -6.25 16.34 -11.39
C MET A 277 -6.21 14.83 -11.10
N ILE A 278 -7.27 14.29 -10.50
CA ILE A 278 -7.40 12.83 -10.31
C ILE A 278 -7.42 12.13 -11.67
N ALA A 279 -8.21 12.63 -12.63
CA ALA A 279 -8.28 12.06 -13.98
C ALA A 279 -6.92 12.06 -14.68
N LEU A 280 -6.18 13.18 -14.61
CA LEU A 280 -4.84 13.30 -15.19
C LEU A 280 -3.87 12.30 -14.55
N GLY A 281 -3.88 12.19 -13.22
CA GLY A 281 -3.02 11.25 -12.49
C GLY A 281 -3.33 9.79 -12.85
N TYR A 282 -4.61 9.42 -12.93
CA TYR A 282 -5.03 8.08 -13.32
C TYR A 282 -4.67 7.75 -14.78
N LEU A 283 -4.79 8.74 -15.67
CA LEU A 283 -4.36 8.59 -17.05
C LEU A 283 -2.84 8.39 -17.16
N LEU A 284 -2.05 9.21 -16.45
CA LEU A 284 -0.59 9.09 -16.43
C LEU A 284 -0.15 7.74 -15.87
N ALA A 285 -0.77 7.26 -14.80
CA ALA A 285 -0.49 5.94 -14.24
C ALA A 285 -0.81 4.84 -15.27
N GLY A 286 -2.00 4.86 -15.87
CA GLY A 286 -2.38 3.90 -16.90
C GLY A 286 -1.44 3.90 -18.11
N VAL A 287 -1.05 5.08 -18.60
CA VAL A 287 -0.10 5.24 -19.73
C VAL A 287 1.28 4.73 -19.35
N GLY A 288 1.79 5.07 -18.16
CA GLY A 288 3.08 4.59 -17.67
C GLY A 288 3.15 3.06 -17.59
N PHE A 289 2.11 2.42 -17.05
CA PHE A 289 2.02 0.95 -17.04
C PHE A 289 1.83 0.39 -18.46
N ALA A 290 1.06 1.03 -19.33
CA ALA A 290 0.90 0.58 -20.72
C ALA A 290 2.24 0.58 -21.49
N LEU A 291 3.04 1.64 -21.31
CA LEU A 291 4.36 1.78 -21.94
C LEU A 291 5.36 0.72 -21.42
N THR A 292 5.14 0.16 -20.24
CA THR A 292 5.98 -0.93 -19.71
C THR A 292 5.99 -2.13 -20.64
N GLY A 293 4.89 -2.40 -21.35
CA GLY A 293 4.83 -3.49 -22.33
C GLY A 293 5.81 -3.36 -23.51
N LEU A 294 6.30 -2.17 -23.76
CA LEU A 294 7.28 -1.86 -24.81
C LEU A 294 8.71 -1.72 -24.26
N ALA A 295 8.86 -1.75 -22.93
CA ALA A 295 10.13 -1.46 -22.26
C ALA A 295 10.97 -2.74 -22.10
N HIS A 296 12.02 -2.88 -22.91
CA HIS A 296 12.97 -3.99 -22.86
C HIS A 296 14.38 -3.56 -22.40
N THR A 297 14.55 -2.32 -21.98
CA THR A 297 15.83 -1.78 -21.47
C THR A 297 15.61 -1.10 -20.13
N VAL A 298 16.64 -1.11 -19.27
CA VAL A 298 16.54 -0.47 -17.92
C VAL A 298 16.20 1.01 -18.01
N PRO A 299 16.80 1.83 -18.90
CA PRO A 299 16.42 3.23 -19.02
C PRO A 299 14.94 3.43 -19.42
N PHE A 300 14.41 2.58 -20.28
CA PHE A 300 13.01 2.67 -20.69
C PHE A 300 12.07 2.21 -19.55
N LEU A 301 12.40 1.12 -18.85
CA LEU A 301 11.66 0.72 -17.63
C LEU A 301 11.67 1.85 -16.59
N LEU A 302 12.82 2.51 -16.38
CA LEU A 302 12.91 3.65 -15.48
C LEU A 302 12.01 4.81 -15.92
N ALA A 303 11.97 5.11 -17.22
CA ALA A 303 11.08 6.15 -17.75
C ALA A 303 9.59 5.82 -17.50
N THR A 304 9.18 4.56 -17.66
CA THR A 304 7.80 4.14 -17.36
C THR A 304 7.49 4.28 -15.87
N VAL A 305 8.45 3.91 -14.98
CA VAL A 305 8.34 4.12 -13.53
C VAL A 305 8.13 5.60 -13.20
N VAL A 306 8.90 6.49 -13.80
CA VAL A 306 8.75 7.94 -13.58
C VAL A 306 7.37 8.42 -14.00
N ILE A 307 6.86 7.98 -15.16
CA ILE A 307 5.56 8.42 -15.68
C ILE A 307 4.41 8.00 -14.74
N TRP A 308 4.33 6.71 -14.37
CA TRP A 308 3.24 6.27 -13.50
C TRP A 308 3.39 6.78 -12.05
N THR A 309 4.62 6.99 -11.56
CA THR A 309 4.85 7.61 -10.26
C THR A 309 4.39 9.08 -10.25
N LEU A 310 4.62 9.84 -11.32
CA LEU A 310 4.05 11.18 -11.48
C LEU A 310 2.52 11.13 -11.45
N GLY A 311 1.91 10.15 -12.09
CA GLY A 311 0.47 9.91 -12.02
C GLY A 311 -0.02 9.70 -10.59
N GLU A 312 0.66 8.87 -9.82
CA GLU A 312 0.38 8.60 -8.41
C GLU A 312 0.49 9.88 -7.57
N MET A 313 1.58 10.63 -7.69
CA MET A 313 1.79 11.87 -6.93
C MET A 313 0.77 12.97 -7.26
N VAL A 314 0.31 13.04 -8.50
CA VAL A 314 -0.72 14.01 -8.93
C VAL A 314 -2.09 13.63 -8.40
N SER A 315 -2.45 12.35 -8.39
CA SER A 315 -3.81 11.88 -8.06
C SER A 315 -4.01 11.55 -6.59
N SER A 316 -3.10 10.84 -5.93
CA SER A 316 -3.32 10.19 -4.63
C SER A 316 -3.68 11.17 -3.49
N PRO A 317 -2.95 12.29 -3.26
CA PRO A 317 -3.31 13.25 -2.24
C PRO A 317 -4.63 13.96 -2.54
N VAL A 318 -4.89 14.26 -3.82
CA VAL A 318 -6.11 14.93 -4.27
C VAL A 318 -7.32 14.01 -4.16
N ALA A 319 -7.17 12.72 -4.49
CA ALA A 319 -8.22 11.71 -4.38
C ALA A 319 -8.68 11.52 -2.93
N THR A 320 -7.75 11.48 -1.98
CA THR A 320 -8.07 11.39 -0.55
C THR A 320 -8.85 12.62 -0.07
N ALA A 321 -8.41 13.82 -0.45
CA ALA A 321 -9.12 15.07 -0.11
C ALA A 321 -10.50 15.13 -0.76
N TYR A 322 -10.63 14.67 -2.02
CA TYR A 322 -11.90 14.63 -2.74
C TYR A 322 -12.91 13.67 -2.09
N ALA A 323 -12.46 12.49 -1.61
CA ALA A 323 -13.31 11.56 -0.86
C ALA A 323 -13.91 12.22 0.41
N VAL A 324 -13.08 12.98 1.15
CA VAL A 324 -13.54 13.72 2.34
C VAL A 324 -14.51 14.85 1.97
N GLN A 325 -14.30 15.52 0.84
CA GLN A 325 -15.16 16.59 0.34
C GLN A 325 -16.55 16.08 -0.09
N LEU A 326 -16.64 14.88 -0.66
CA LEU A 326 -17.91 14.25 -1.04
C LEU A 326 -18.69 13.76 0.18
N ALA A 327 -18.02 13.39 1.25
CA ALA A 327 -18.63 12.76 2.41
C ALA A 327 -19.42 13.76 3.26
N PRO A 328 -20.67 13.44 3.66
CA PRO A 328 -21.34 14.13 4.73
C PRO A 328 -20.48 14.08 6.01
N GLU A 329 -20.49 15.14 6.80
CA GLU A 329 -19.58 15.33 7.93
C GLU A 329 -19.56 14.12 8.90
N GLN A 330 -20.74 13.63 9.22
CA GLN A 330 -20.95 12.49 10.11
C GLN A 330 -20.49 11.13 9.52
N TYR A 331 -20.29 11.04 8.20
CA TYR A 331 -19.93 9.77 7.52
C TYR A 331 -18.52 9.79 6.90
N ARG A 332 -17.70 10.84 7.12
CA ARG A 332 -16.34 10.96 6.55
C ARG A 332 -15.49 9.72 6.74
N GLY A 333 -15.49 9.15 7.95
CA GLY A 333 -14.75 7.93 8.24
C GLY A 333 -15.22 6.72 7.43
N ARG A 334 -16.54 6.60 7.18
CA ARG A 334 -17.11 5.51 6.38
C ARG A 334 -16.79 5.64 4.90
N TYR A 335 -16.83 6.86 4.36
CA TYR A 335 -16.43 7.13 2.98
C TYR A 335 -14.95 6.79 2.76
N LEU A 336 -14.06 7.22 3.65
CA LEU A 336 -12.64 6.84 3.59
C LEU A 336 -12.45 5.32 3.72
N GLY A 337 -13.21 4.66 4.58
CA GLY A 337 -13.20 3.20 4.70
C GLY A 337 -13.57 2.49 3.39
N LEU A 338 -14.58 2.99 2.65
CA LEU A 338 -14.95 2.46 1.34
C LEU A 338 -13.84 2.69 0.30
N VAL A 339 -13.15 3.81 0.34
CA VAL A 339 -11.97 4.05 -0.53
C VAL A 339 -10.86 3.05 -0.20
N MET A 340 -10.55 2.82 1.09
CA MET A 340 -9.54 1.83 1.50
C MET A 340 -9.96 0.40 1.09
N MET A 341 -11.27 0.10 1.08
CA MET A 341 -11.77 -1.17 0.57
C MET A 341 -11.48 -1.34 -0.93
N MET A 342 -11.55 -0.27 -1.74
CA MET A 342 -11.16 -0.33 -3.17
C MET A 342 -9.68 -0.68 -3.34
N TRP A 343 -8.79 -0.17 -2.48
CA TRP A 343 -7.39 -0.58 -2.45
C TRP A 343 -7.23 -2.07 -2.14
N SER A 344 -7.91 -2.57 -1.12
CA SER A 344 -7.88 -4.01 -0.80
C SER A 344 -8.44 -4.87 -1.94
N LEU A 345 -9.54 -4.44 -2.58
CA LEU A 345 -10.11 -5.14 -3.74
C LEU A 345 -9.17 -5.11 -4.94
N GLY A 346 -8.52 -3.97 -5.21
CA GLY A 346 -7.48 -3.87 -6.25
C GLY A 346 -6.34 -4.87 -6.01
N MET A 347 -5.92 -5.05 -4.75
CA MET A 347 -4.90 -6.03 -4.38
C MET A 347 -5.38 -7.48 -4.51
N ILE A 348 -6.66 -7.75 -4.25
CA ILE A 348 -7.25 -9.09 -4.41
C ILE A 348 -7.38 -9.44 -5.90
N ILE A 349 -7.76 -8.48 -6.74
CA ILE A 349 -8.10 -8.70 -8.15
C ILE A 349 -6.89 -8.51 -9.07
N GLY A 350 -6.10 -7.45 -8.82
CA GLY A 350 -5.02 -7.02 -9.71
C GLY A 350 -3.96 -8.09 -9.98
N PRO A 351 -3.27 -8.60 -8.95
CA PRO A 351 -2.25 -9.63 -9.14
C PRO A 351 -2.76 -10.91 -9.82
N PRO A 352 -3.88 -11.53 -9.40
CA PRO A 352 -4.39 -12.70 -10.09
C PRO A 352 -4.77 -12.45 -11.55
N ALA A 353 -5.51 -11.38 -11.81
CA ALA A 353 -5.95 -11.06 -13.17
C ALA A 353 -4.76 -10.72 -14.09
N GLY A 354 -3.83 -9.90 -13.58
CA GLY A 354 -2.64 -9.50 -14.34
C GLY A 354 -1.71 -10.69 -14.64
N THR A 355 -1.43 -11.53 -13.65
CA THR A 355 -0.52 -12.68 -13.84
C THR A 355 -1.14 -13.76 -14.71
N PHE A 356 -2.45 -13.99 -14.60
CA PHE A 356 -3.17 -14.89 -15.51
C PHE A 356 -3.09 -14.38 -16.95
N ALA A 357 -3.38 -13.09 -17.17
CA ALA A 357 -3.25 -12.50 -18.50
C ALA A 357 -1.80 -12.52 -19.00
N PHE A 358 -0.82 -12.27 -18.14
CA PHE A 358 0.61 -12.28 -18.48
C PHE A 358 1.09 -13.67 -18.92
N GLU A 359 0.58 -14.73 -18.33
CA GLU A 359 0.92 -16.12 -18.69
C GLU A 359 0.48 -16.47 -20.11
N HIS A 360 -0.66 -15.93 -20.55
CA HIS A 360 -1.20 -16.20 -21.88
C HIS A 360 -0.73 -15.19 -22.93
N ASN A 361 -0.69 -13.92 -22.60
CA ASN A 361 -0.25 -12.84 -23.47
C ASN A 361 0.33 -11.66 -22.66
N PRO A 362 1.65 -11.59 -22.49
CA PRO A 362 2.28 -10.52 -21.73
C PRO A 362 1.91 -9.11 -22.16
N ALA A 363 1.70 -8.87 -23.48
CA ALA A 363 1.34 -7.55 -23.99
C ALA A 363 -0.08 -7.13 -23.56
N ALA A 364 -1.01 -8.10 -23.48
CA ALA A 364 -2.41 -7.83 -23.12
C ALA A 364 -2.56 -7.16 -21.76
N VAL A 365 -1.70 -7.51 -20.79
CA VAL A 365 -1.71 -6.92 -19.45
C VAL A 365 -1.49 -5.40 -19.52
N TRP A 366 -0.50 -4.99 -20.29
CA TRP A 366 -0.10 -3.59 -20.38
C TRP A 366 -1.14 -2.76 -21.13
N PHE A 367 -1.72 -3.30 -22.18
CA PHE A 367 -2.88 -2.68 -22.86
C PHE A 367 -4.10 -2.58 -21.93
N ALA A 368 -4.37 -3.60 -21.13
CA ALA A 368 -5.45 -3.57 -20.14
C ALA A 368 -5.19 -2.50 -19.06
N CYS A 369 -3.95 -2.33 -18.59
CA CYS A 369 -3.59 -1.25 -17.68
C CYS A 369 -3.86 0.13 -18.30
N GLY A 370 -3.49 0.34 -19.55
CA GLY A 370 -3.81 1.57 -20.29
C GLY A 370 -5.32 1.81 -20.40
N ALA A 371 -6.08 0.79 -20.78
CA ALA A 371 -7.54 0.86 -20.91
C ALA A 371 -8.21 1.17 -19.55
N LEU A 372 -7.76 0.54 -18.46
CA LEU A 372 -8.25 0.82 -17.11
C LEU A 372 -7.90 2.25 -16.67
N GLY A 373 -6.70 2.75 -16.99
CA GLY A 373 -6.32 4.14 -16.72
C GLY A 373 -7.20 5.15 -17.46
N ILE A 374 -7.47 4.92 -18.74
CA ILE A 374 -8.39 5.74 -19.56
C ILE A 374 -9.81 5.67 -18.96
N THR A 375 -10.28 4.47 -18.61
CA THR A 375 -11.61 4.26 -18.01
C THR A 375 -11.72 5.02 -16.68
N SER A 376 -10.69 4.93 -15.82
CA SER A 376 -10.65 5.66 -14.55
C SER A 376 -10.73 7.18 -14.77
N ALA A 377 -9.96 7.69 -15.73
CA ALA A 377 -9.98 9.12 -16.06
C ALA A 377 -11.35 9.55 -16.62
N ALA A 378 -11.95 8.76 -17.51
CA ALA A 378 -13.27 9.02 -18.07
C ALA A 378 -14.38 9.04 -17.00
N LEU A 379 -14.35 8.07 -16.05
CA LEU A 379 -15.27 8.03 -14.91
C LEU A 379 -15.18 9.31 -14.07
N MET A 380 -13.98 9.82 -13.83
CA MET A 380 -13.76 11.05 -13.09
C MET A 380 -14.27 12.30 -13.82
N MET A 381 -14.20 12.31 -15.16
CA MET A 381 -14.64 13.44 -15.98
C MET A 381 -16.13 13.42 -16.34
N ARG A 382 -16.84 12.30 -16.11
CA ARG A 382 -18.26 12.17 -16.41
C ARG A 382 -19.09 13.26 -15.72
N ARG A 383 -19.87 14.00 -16.49
CA ARG A 383 -20.70 15.11 -15.98
C ARG A 383 -21.71 14.61 -14.92
N ARG A 384 -21.99 15.45 -13.94
CA ARG A 384 -23.13 15.26 -13.02
C ARG A 384 -24.42 15.41 -13.84
N SER A 385 -25.03 14.33 -14.26
CA SER A 385 -26.40 14.32 -14.76
C SER A 385 -27.36 14.09 -13.59
#